data_75f8acd602aab0b66b211d4220ecb0b5
#
_entry.id   75f8acd602aab0b66b211d4220ecb0b5
#
_cell.length_a   1.000
_cell.length_b   1.000
_cell.length_c   1.000
_cell.angle_alpha   90.00
_cell.angle_beta   90.00
_cell.angle_gamma   90.00
#
_symmetry.space_group_name_H-M   'P 1'
#
loop_
_entity.id
_entity.type
_entity.pdbx_description
1 polymer ?
#
loop_
_entity_poly.entity_id
_entity_poly.type
_entity_poly.pdbx_seq_one_letter_code
_entity_poly.pdbx_strand_id
1 'polypeptide(L)'
;MMLAAIVLLCTTIKATTLTDSIPADPKDVSSPEAIVTAVYDVISGPARQNRNWDRMRTLFVPDARMIPTGKRPTGEPTRRVLTVEDYITNSGPFLEKDGFFETEIGKKTEQFGNIVHVFSTYESRRTLNDEKPFMRGINSFQLWYDGKRWWVITILWQSESQDTPIPEKYIRSKD
;
A
#
# COMPACT_ATOMS: atom_id res chain seq x y z
N MET A 1 -2.83 8.80 66.84
CA MET A 1 -3.41 8.06 65.72
C MET A 1 -3.69 9.04 64.61
N MET A 2 -2.80 9.05 63.57
CA MET A 2 -2.99 9.86 62.37
C MET A 2 -3.60 9.00 61.27
N LEU A 3 -4.81 9.32 60.81
CA LEU A 3 -5.45 8.72 59.65
C LEU A 3 -4.86 9.36 58.38
N ALA A 4 -4.17 8.56 57.56
CA ALA A 4 -3.75 9.00 56.22
C ALA A 4 -4.89 8.73 55.22
N ALA A 5 -5.40 9.78 54.63
CA ALA A 5 -6.40 9.71 53.57
C ALA A 5 -5.68 9.44 52.23
N ILE A 6 -5.94 8.27 51.65
CA ILE A 6 -5.47 7.91 50.28
C ILE A 6 -6.45 8.55 49.29
N VAL A 7 -6.00 9.56 48.57
CA VAL A 7 -6.76 10.15 47.45
C VAL A 7 -6.49 9.30 46.22
N LEU A 8 -7.51 8.56 45.79
CA LEU A 8 -7.50 7.77 44.55
C LEU A 8 -7.70 8.72 43.36
N LEU A 9 -6.64 9.01 42.62
CA LEU A 9 -6.70 9.80 41.39
C LEU A 9 -7.27 8.91 40.28
N CYS A 10 -8.53 9.10 39.96
CA CYS A 10 -9.19 8.42 38.83
C CYS A 10 -8.80 9.15 37.53
N THR A 11 -7.81 8.65 36.80
CA THR A 11 -7.45 9.13 35.47
C THR A 11 -8.49 8.65 34.47
N THR A 12 -9.36 9.52 34.01
CA THR A 12 -10.28 9.27 32.91
C THR A 12 -9.47 9.16 31.61
N ILE A 13 -9.28 7.95 31.10
CA ILE A 13 -8.80 7.71 29.74
C ILE A 13 -9.91 8.22 28.81
N LYS A 14 -9.65 9.35 28.13
CA LYS A 14 -10.50 9.79 27.01
C LYS A 14 -10.40 8.73 25.93
N ALA A 15 -11.47 7.96 25.73
CA ALA A 15 -11.65 7.17 24.54
C ALA A 15 -11.62 8.13 23.34
N THR A 16 -10.59 8.02 22.51
CA THR A 16 -10.54 8.71 21.22
C THR A 16 -11.72 8.16 20.42
N THR A 17 -12.70 9.00 20.17
CA THR A 17 -13.82 8.68 19.27
C THR A 17 -13.20 8.31 17.93
N LEU A 18 -13.46 7.06 17.48
CA LEU A 18 -13.24 6.66 16.08
C LEU A 18 -13.97 7.70 15.22
N THR A 19 -13.22 8.58 14.57
CA THR A 19 -13.72 9.41 13.48
C THR A 19 -14.47 8.48 12.53
N ASP A 20 -15.66 8.86 12.08
CA ASP A 20 -16.46 8.15 11.08
C ASP A 20 -15.59 7.80 9.87
N SER A 21 -14.91 6.68 9.93
CA SER A 21 -14.08 6.19 8.82
C SER A 21 -15.04 5.67 7.75
N ILE A 22 -14.88 6.15 6.54
CA ILE A 22 -15.60 5.62 5.37
C ILE A 22 -15.38 4.10 5.37
N PRO A 23 -16.46 3.28 5.37
CA PRO A 23 -16.31 1.83 5.37
C PRO A 23 -15.69 1.38 4.04
N ALA A 24 -14.79 0.39 4.11
CA ALA A 24 -14.27 -0.24 2.91
C ALA A 24 -15.39 -0.95 2.13
N ASP A 25 -15.32 -0.95 0.80
CA ASP A 25 -16.15 -1.82 -0.02
C ASP A 25 -15.80 -3.28 0.30
N PRO A 26 -16.75 -4.13 0.72
CA PRO A 26 -16.48 -5.53 1.06
C PRO A 26 -15.77 -6.29 -0.07
N LYS A 27 -16.03 -5.96 -1.34
CA LYS A 27 -15.36 -6.61 -2.47
C LYS A 27 -13.85 -6.32 -2.54
N ASP A 28 -13.42 -5.16 -2.05
CA ASP A 28 -12.02 -4.74 -2.09
C ASP A 28 -11.16 -5.44 -1.02
N VAL A 29 -11.79 -5.97 0.04
CA VAL A 29 -11.09 -6.45 1.24
C VAL A 29 -11.45 -7.88 1.63
N SER A 30 -12.12 -8.62 0.73
CA SER A 30 -12.62 -9.97 0.96
C SER A 30 -11.52 -11.05 0.92
N SER A 31 -10.44 -10.81 0.19
CA SER A 31 -9.32 -11.75 0.05
C SER A 31 -7.99 -10.99 -0.15
N PRO A 32 -6.84 -11.68 0.01
CA PRO A 32 -5.53 -11.11 -0.35
C PRO A 32 -5.46 -10.62 -1.78
N GLU A 33 -6.02 -11.35 -2.73
CA GLU A 33 -6.07 -10.97 -4.15
C GLU A 33 -6.93 -9.73 -4.36
N ALA A 34 -8.09 -9.67 -3.71
CA ALA A 34 -9.01 -8.55 -3.83
C ALA A 34 -8.37 -7.25 -3.36
N ILE A 35 -7.70 -7.26 -2.20
CA ILE A 35 -7.11 -6.04 -1.65
C ILE A 35 -5.88 -5.58 -2.45
N VAL A 36 -5.05 -6.48 -2.96
CA VAL A 36 -3.93 -6.14 -3.84
C VAL A 36 -4.46 -5.53 -5.14
N THR A 37 -5.48 -6.14 -5.75
CA THR A 37 -6.15 -5.60 -6.94
C THR A 37 -6.73 -4.21 -6.68
N ALA A 38 -7.39 -4.01 -5.53
CA ALA A 38 -7.96 -2.72 -5.15
C ALA A 38 -6.88 -1.63 -4.99
N VAL A 39 -5.69 -1.97 -4.46
CA VAL A 39 -4.57 -1.04 -4.37
C VAL A 39 -4.08 -0.61 -5.76
N TYR A 40 -3.92 -1.54 -6.70
CA TYR A 40 -3.55 -1.20 -8.08
C TYR A 40 -4.61 -0.37 -8.78
N ASP A 41 -5.88 -0.73 -8.59
CA ASP A 41 -7.00 -0.04 -9.23
C ASP A 41 -7.15 1.41 -8.73
N VAL A 42 -7.06 1.64 -7.41
CA VAL A 42 -7.29 2.96 -6.83
C VAL A 42 -6.24 4.02 -7.22
N ILE A 43 -5.01 3.61 -7.53
CA ILE A 43 -3.96 4.50 -8.03
C ILE A 43 -3.98 4.67 -9.54
N SER A 44 -4.69 3.79 -10.26
CA SER A 44 -4.77 3.77 -11.72
C SER A 44 -5.86 4.69 -12.25
N GLY A 45 -5.62 5.29 -13.41
CA GLY A 45 -6.60 6.10 -14.11
C GLY A 45 -5.98 7.06 -15.12
N PRO A 46 -6.81 7.64 -16.00
CA PRO A 46 -6.33 8.54 -17.05
C PRO A 46 -5.82 9.87 -16.49
N ALA A 47 -5.09 10.59 -17.34
CA ALA A 47 -4.63 11.94 -17.03
C ALA A 47 -5.81 12.88 -16.74
N ARG A 48 -5.60 13.82 -15.83
CA ARG A 48 -6.57 14.84 -15.40
C ARG A 48 -7.83 14.29 -14.72
N GLN A 49 -7.77 13.08 -14.20
CA GLN A 49 -8.83 12.48 -13.39
C GLN A 49 -8.34 12.29 -11.95
N ASN A 50 -9.12 12.80 -11.00
CA ASN A 50 -8.85 12.59 -9.58
C ASN A 50 -8.97 11.11 -9.24
N ARG A 51 -8.10 10.64 -8.34
CA ARG A 51 -8.17 9.30 -7.77
C ARG A 51 -9.11 9.27 -6.58
N ASN A 52 -9.67 8.11 -6.28
CA ASN A 52 -10.49 7.93 -5.09
C ASN A 52 -9.59 7.67 -3.86
N TRP A 53 -9.00 8.73 -3.32
CA TRP A 53 -8.10 8.64 -2.18
C TRP A 53 -8.80 8.19 -0.90
N ASP A 54 -10.09 8.43 -0.75
CA ASP A 54 -10.87 7.92 0.37
C ASP A 54 -10.97 6.39 0.31
N ARG A 55 -11.24 5.82 -0.86
CA ARG A 55 -11.17 4.36 -1.08
C ARG A 55 -9.77 3.82 -0.74
N MET A 56 -8.70 4.51 -1.16
CA MET A 56 -7.34 4.10 -0.81
C MET A 56 -7.14 4.00 0.70
N ARG A 57 -7.56 5.02 1.46
CA ARG A 57 -7.46 5.04 2.93
C ARG A 57 -8.11 3.84 3.57
N THR A 58 -9.22 3.35 3.01
CA THR A 58 -9.94 2.18 3.54
C THR A 58 -9.20 0.86 3.39
N LEU A 59 -8.18 0.77 2.53
CA LEU A 59 -7.42 -0.46 2.29
C LEU A 59 -6.29 -0.68 3.31
N PHE A 60 -5.86 0.37 3.98
CA PHE A 60 -4.67 0.38 4.84
C PHE A 60 -5.03 0.51 6.32
N VAL A 61 -4.23 -0.13 7.19
CA VAL A 61 -4.30 0.18 8.63
C VAL A 61 -3.85 1.62 8.87
N PRO A 62 -4.31 2.29 9.97
CA PRO A 62 -3.98 3.70 10.21
C PRO A 62 -2.48 4.02 10.29
N ASP A 63 -1.67 3.07 10.73
CA ASP A 63 -0.22 3.18 10.88
C ASP A 63 0.57 2.47 9.78
N ALA A 64 -0.07 2.15 8.66
CA ALA A 64 0.57 1.52 7.51
C ALA A 64 1.77 2.30 6.99
N ARG A 65 2.71 1.60 6.38
CA ARG A 65 3.93 2.17 5.81
C ARG A 65 4.02 1.89 4.33
N MET A 66 4.30 2.95 3.56
CA MET A 66 4.58 2.89 2.14
C MET A 66 6.06 3.25 1.93
N ILE A 67 6.86 2.31 1.43
CA ILE A 67 8.32 2.41 1.48
C ILE A 67 8.92 2.27 0.08
N PRO A 68 9.03 3.36 -0.69
CA PRO A 68 9.82 3.36 -1.92
C PRO A 68 11.30 3.15 -1.61
N THR A 69 11.93 2.31 -2.40
CA THR A 69 13.38 2.09 -2.38
C THR A 69 13.98 2.42 -3.74
N GLY A 70 15.29 2.62 -3.76
CA GLY A 70 16.02 2.93 -4.99
C GLY A 70 17.47 3.26 -4.71
N LYS A 71 18.09 3.97 -5.66
CA LYS A 71 19.46 4.50 -5.53
C LYS A 71 19.43 6.02 -5.65
N ARG A 72 20.30 6.69 -4.92
CA ARG A 72 20.61 8.12 -5.13
C ARG A 72 21.39 8.29 -6.42
N PRO A 73 21.51 9.52 -6.94
CA PRO A 73 22.40 9.81 -8.09
C PRO A 73 23.84 9.37 -7.85
N THR A 74 24.29 9.31 -6.60
CA THR A 74 25.61 8.81 -6.18
C THR A 74 25.75 7.28 -6.26
N GLY A 75 24.67 6.54 -6.56
CA GLY A 75 24.62 5.08 -6.59
C GLY A 75 24.30 4.42 -5.25
N GLU A 76 24.27 5.17 -4.15
CA GLU A 76 23.99 4.64 -2.82
C GLU A 76 22.52 4.19 -2.68
N PRO A 77 22.25 3.02 -2.06
CA PRO A 77 20.89 2.60 -1.76
C PRO A 77 20.17 3.62 -0.87
N THR A 78 18.89 3.83 -1.13
CA THR A 78 18.05 4.73 -0.36
C THR A 78 16.64 4.16 -0.18
N ARG A 79 15.96 4.60 0.87
CA ARG A 79 14.54 4.37 1.09
C ARG A 79 13.91 5.59 1.76
N ARG A 80 12.60 5.72 1.60
CA ARG A 80 11.78 6.64 2.40
C ARG A 80 10.71 5.84 3.10
N VAL A 81 10.32 6.25 4.30
CA VAL A 81 9.17 5.68 5.01
C VAL A 81 8.07 6.73 5.00
N LEU A 82 6.98 6.42 4.34
CA LEU A 82 5.84 7.29 4.14
C LEU A 82 4.62 6.71 4.86
N THR A 83 3.76 7.57 5.34
CA THR A 83 2.37 7.23 5.65
C THR A 83 1.56 7.14 4.35
N VAL A 84 0.33 6.66 4.42
CA VAL A 84 -0.61 6.69 3.28
C VAL A 84 -0.86 8.13 2.83
N GLU A 85 -1.02 9.07 3.79
CA GLU A 85 -1.22 10.50 3.50
C GLU A 85 0.00 11.14 2.84
N ASP A 86 1.22 10.79 3.27
CA ASP A 86 2.44 11.25 2.61
C ASP A 86 2.50 10.77 1.15
N TYR A 87 2.11 9.50 0.90
CA TYR A 87 2.05 8.97 -0.46
C TYR A 87 1.03 9.71 -1.32
N ILE A 88 -0.18 9.91 -0.83
CA ILE A 88 -1.25 10.66 -1.52
C ILE A 88 -0.77 12.07 -1.86
N THR A 89 -0.21 12.78 -0.88
CA THR A 89 0.26 14.15 -1.04
C THR A 89 1.42 14.27 -2.05
N ASN A 90 2.38 13.33 -1.98
CA ASN A 90 3.59 13.40 -2.81
C ASN A 90 3.39 12.83 -4.21
N SER A 91 2.62 11.73 -4.35
CA SER A 91 2.47 11.00 -5.61
C SER A 91 1.18 11.34 -6.34
N GLY A 92 0.09 11.63 -5.61
CA GLY A 92 -1.22 11.91 -6.19
C GLY A 92 -1.21 12.92 -7.34
N PRO A 93 -0.60 14.11 -7.18
CA PRO A 93 -0.56 15.11 -8.24
C PRO A 93 0.07 14.62 -9.56
N PHE A 94 1.09 13.75 -9.48
CA PHE A 94 1.74 13.17 -10.67
C PHE A 94 0.89 12.11 -11.33
N LEU A 95 0.26 11.23 -10.53
CA LEU A 95 -0.62 10.17 -11.01
C LEU A 95 -1.83 10.76 -11.74
N GLU A 96 -2.40 11.84 -11.20
CA GLU A 96 -3.55 12.54 -11.75
C GLU A 96 -3.21 13.39 -12.98
N LYS A 97 -2.06 14.06 -12.97
CA LYS A 97 -1.65 14.94 -14.07
C LYS A 97 -1.35 14.18 -15.35
N ASP A 98 -0.54 13.14 -15.26
CA ASP A 98 0.09 12.50 -16.42
C ASP A 98 -0.61 11.19 -16.84
N GLY A 99 -1.58 10.72 -16.05
CA GLY A 99 -2.15 9.39 -16.17
C GLY A 99 -1.20 8.31 -15.67
N PHE A 100 -1.76 7.28 -15.07
CA PHE A 100 -1.02 6.19 -14.48
C PHE A 100 -1.91 4.94 -14.42
N PHE A 101 -1.44 3.86 -14.99
CA PHE A 101 -2.10 2.55 -14.93
C PHE A 101 -1.06 1.53 -14.50
N GLU A 102 -1.27 0.92 -13.34
CA GLU A 102 -0.39 -0.11 -12.81
C GLU A 102 -1.12 -1.45 -12.81
N THR A 103 -0.45 -2.46 -13.34
CA THR A 103 -1.03 -3.80 -13.50
C THR A 103 -0.07 -4.85 -12.94
N GLU A 104 -0.59 -5.79 -12.16
CA GLU A 104 0.15 -6.98 -11.74
C GLU A 104 0.38 -7.89 -12.94
N ILE A 105 1.64 -8.27 -13.19
CA ILE A 105 2.04 -9.17 -14.29
C ILE A 105 2.60 -10.51 -13.80
N GLY A 106 2.77 -10.65 -12.50
CA GLY A 106 3.19 -11.88 -11.84
C GLY A 106 3.22 -11.70 -10.34
N LYS A 107 3.11 -12.79 -9.58
CA LYS A 107 3.21 -12.75 -8.12
C LYS A 107 3.73 -14.03 -7.52
N LYS A 108 4.20 -13.93 -6.28
CA LYS A 108 4.44 -15.02 -5.34
C LYS A 108 3.73 -14.68 -4.04
N THR A 109 2.93 -15.62 -3.56
CA THR A 109 2.14 -15.45 -2.34
C THR A 109 2.54 -16.49 -1.31
N GLU A 110 2.74 -16.06 -0.07
CA GLU A 110 2.97 -16.92 1.07
C GLU A 110 2.02 -16.54 2.20
N GLN A 111 1.37 -17.53 2.80
CA GLN A 111 0.38 -17.31 3.84
C GLN A 111 0.64 -18.18 5.06
N PHE A 112 0.50 -17.60 6.23
CA PHE A 112 0.42 -18.33 7.49
C PHE A 112 -0.62 -17.68 8.42
N GLY A 113 -1.69 -18.40 8.71
CA GLY A 113 -2.78 -17.89 9.55
C GLY A 113 -3.34 -16.56 9.01
N ASN A 114 -3.24 -15.50 9.81
CA ASN A 114 -3.78 -14.17 9.51
C ASN A 114 -2.80 -13.26 8.77
N ILE A 115 -1.63 -13.74 8.39
CA ILE A 115 -0.64 -12.94 7.65
C ILE A 115 -0.40 -13.50 6.27
N VAL A 116 -0.29 -12.58 5.30
CA VAL A 116 0.04 -12.89 3.91
C VAL A 116 1.13 -11.94 3.42
N HIS A 117 2.14 -12.52 2.76
CA HIS A 117 3.10 -11.79 1.96
C HIS A 117 2.81 -12.00 0.47
N VAL A 118 2.66 -10.90 -0.26
CA VAL A 118 2.54 -10.94 -1.73
C VAL A 118 3.72 -10.19 -2.33
N PHE A 119 4.56 -10.91 -3.08
CA PHE A 119 5.66 -10.34 -3.86
C PHE A 119 5.15 -10.17 -5.29
N SER A 120 4.58 -9.01 -5.57
CA SER A 120 3.81 -8.69 -6.77
C SER A 120 4.66 -7.91 -7.77
N THR A 121 4.86 -8.46 -8.96
CA THR A 121 5.54 -7.78 -10.05
C THR A 121 4.54 -6.94 -10.82
N TYR A 122 4.87 -5.67 -11.01
CA TYR A 122 4.02 -4.72 -11.70
C TYR A 122 4.66 -4.13 -12.95
N GLU A 123 3.81 -3.64 -13.82
CA GLU A 123 4.19 -2.72 -14.90
C GLU A 123 3.26 -1.50 -14.91
N SER A 124 3.83 -0.34 -15.25
CA SER A 124 3.09 0.93 -15.26
C SER A 124 3.12 1.56 -16.64
N ARG A 125 1.95 2.08 -17.08
CA ARG A 125 1.73 2.80 -18.35
C ARG A 125 1.08 4.15 -18.10
N ARG A 126 1.24 5.10 -19.03
CA ARG A 126 0.53 6.38 -18.97
C ARG A 126 -0.91 6.25 -19.46
N THR A 127 -1.12 5.38 -20.45
CA THR A 127 -2.44 5.05 -20.98
C THR A 127 -2.55 3.53 -21.16
N LEU A 128 -3.77 3.01 -21.20
CA LEU A 128 -4.02 1.58 -21.45
C LEU A 128 -3.56 1.13 -22.84
N ASN A 129 -3.38 2.07 -23.77
CA ASN A 129 -2.99 1.80 -25.16
C ASN A 129 -1.48 1.86 -25.40
N ASP A 130 -0.68 2.19 -24.39
CA ASP A 130 0.76 2.22 -24.53
C ASP A 130 1.29 0.81 -24.81
N GLU A 131 2.04 0.64 -25.89
CA GLU A 131 2.60 -0.67 -26.27
C GLU A 131 3.59 -1.20 -25.22
N LYS A 132 4.35 -0.30 -24.59
CA LYS A 132 5.37 -0.67 -23.60
C LYS A 132 5.13 0.07 -22.29
N PRO A 133 5.37 -0.61 -21.16
CA PRO A 133 5.37 0.07 -19.87
C PRO A 133 6.55 1.07 -19.83
N PHE A 134 6.35 2.20 -19.16
CA PHE A 134 7.43 3.14 -18.89
C PHE A 134 8.22 2.75 -17.62
N MET A 135 7.64 1.89 -16.78
CA MET A 135 8.24 1.42 -15.53
C MET A 135 7.75 0.01 -15.21
N ARG A 136 8.63 -0.80 -14.64
CA ARG A 136 8.31 -2.07 -14.00
C ARG A 136 9.00 -2.15 -12.65
N GLY A 137 8.54 -3.03 -11.79
CA GLY A 137 9.15 -3.25 -10.48
C GLY A 137 8.46 -4.35 -9.71
N ILE A 138 8.79 -4.44 -8.44
CA ILE A 138 8.17 -5.38 -7.52
C ILE A 138 7.67 -4.62 -6.30
N ASN A 139 6.42 -4.87 -5.95
CA ASN A 139 5.77 -4.48 -4.71
C ASN A 139 5.77 -5.68 -3.74
N SER A 140 6.34 -5.51 -2.56
CA SER A 140 6.26 -6.47 -1.45
C SER A 140 5.16 -6.00 -0.50
N PHE A 141 4.00 -6.65 -0.58
CA PHE A 141 2.86 -6.38 0.29
C PHE A 141 2.94 -7.23 1.55
N GLN A 142 2.67 -6.63 2.71
CA GLN A 142 2.36 -7.33 3.94
C GLN A 142 0.90 -7.10 4.27
N LEU A 143 0.12 -8.19 4.31
CA LEU A 143 -1.31 -8.16 4.56
C LEU A 143 -1.64 -8.83 5.89
N TRP A 144 -2.71 -8.37 6.52
CA TRP A 144 -3.21 -8.89 7.77
C TRP A 144 -4.73 -9.04 7.74
N TYR A 145 -5.22 -10.18 8.27
CA TYR A 145 -6.64 -10.44 8.45
C TYR A 145 -7.03 -10.19 9.91
N ASP A 146 -7.97 -9.27 10.15
CA ASP A 146 -8.42 -8.88 11.49
C ASP A 146 -9.55 -9.76 12.06
N GLY A 147 -9.91 -10.83 11.35
CA GLY A 147 -11.07 -11.69 11.67
C GLY A 147 -12.34 -11.30 10.90
N LYS A 148 -12.32 -10.15 10.18
CA LYS A 148 -13.46 -9.64 9.41
C LYS A 148 -13.08 -9.31 7.98
N ARG A 149 -11.88 -8.73 7.76
CA ARG A 149 -11.40 -8.26 6.47
C ARG A 149 -9.87 -8.27 6.39
N TRP A 150 -9.36 -8.17 5.17
CA TRP A 150 -7.94 -7.96 4.91
C TRP A 150 -7.56 -6.48 4.97
N TRP A 151 -6.31 -6.24 5.39
CA TRP A 151 -5.69 -4.94 5.51
C TRP A 151 -4.29 -4.95 4.93
N VAL A 152 -3.87 -3.85 4.31
CA VAL A 152 -2.47 -3.61 3.97
C VAL A 152 -1.76 -3.00 5.17
N ILE A 153 -0.70 -3.67 5.64
CA ILE A 153 0.19 -3.17 6.72
C ILE A 153 1.35 -2.39 6.14
N THR A 154 1.96 -2.92 5.08
CA THR A 154 3.14 -2.30 4.47
C THR A 154 3.20 -2.65 2.99
N ILE A 155 3.65 -1.68 2.20
CA ILE A 155 4.12 -1.91 0.84
C ILE A 155 5.56 -1.40 0.76
N LEU A 156 6.50 -2.29 0.49
CA LEU A 156 7.88 -1.99 0.17
C LEU A 156 8.09 -2.25 -1.31
N TRP A 157 8.60 -1.28 -2.08
CA TRP A 157 8.77 -1.50 -3.51
C TRP A 157 10.09 -0.97 -4.07
N GLN A 158 10.50 -1.59 -5.16
CA GLN A 158 11.64 -1.16 -5.96
C GLN A 158 11.32 -1.29 -7.43
N SER A 159 11.63 -0.23 -8.17
CA SER A 159 11.55 -0.25 -9.63
C SER A 159 12.74 -1.02 -10.22
N GLU A 160 12.50 -1.68 -11.34
CA GLU A 160 13.53 -2.31 -12.17
C GLU A 160 14.54 -1.28 -12.66
N SER A 161 15.78 -1.69 -12.80
CA SER A 161 16.85 -0.90 -13.43
C SER A 161 17.79 -1.82 -14.20
N GLN A 162 18.71 -1.25 -14.97
CA GLN A 162 19.75 -2.04 -15.68
C GLN A 162 20.57 -2.91 -14.73
N ASP A 163 20.87 -2.39 -13.52
CA ASP A 163 21.65 -3.12 -12.50
C ASP A 163 20.80 -4.10 -11.68
N THR A 164 19.48 -4.00 -11.78
CA THR A 164 18.54 -4.80 -10.99
C THR A 164 17.35 -5.21 -11.86
N PRO A 165 17.58 -6.09 -12.87
CA PRO A 165 16.51 -6.58 -13.72
C PRO A 165 15.60 -7.54 -12.93
N ILE A 166 14.32 -7.55 -13.26
CA ILE A 166 13.36 -8.47 -12.63
C ILE A 166 13.67 -9.90 -13.09
N PRO A 167 13.97 -10.84 -12.16
CA PRO A 167 14.16 -12.23 -12.52
C PRO A 167 12.93 -12.85 -13.17
N GLU A 168 13.11 -13.67 -14.21
CA GLU A 168 12.02 -14.26 -15.00
C GLU A 168 11.00 -15.04 -14.15
N LYS A 169 11.45 -15.67 -13.07
CA LYS A 169 10.59 -16.39 -12.12
C LYS A 169 9.51 -15.53 -11.46
N TYR A 170 9.69 -14.19 -11.43
CA TYR A 170 8.70 -13.25 -10.88
C TYR A 170 7.80 -12.63 -11.95
N ILE A 171 8.10 -12.80 -13.24
CA ILE A 171 7.27 -12.28 -14.34
C ILE A 171 6.19 -13.30 -14.73
N ARG A 172 6.49 -14.58 -14.67
CA ARG A 172 5.61 -15.67 -15.17
C ARG A 172 4.87 -16.42 -14.08
N SER A 173 5.16 -16.14 -12.83
CA SER A 173 4.50 -16.83 -11.71
C SER A 173 3.12 -16.24 -11.47
N LYS A 174 2.10 -17.05 -11.69
CA LYS A 174 0.73 -16.85 -11.24
C LYS A 174 0.47 -18.02 -10.27
N ASP A 175 0.74 -17.78 -8.99
CA ASP A 175 0.34 -18.74 -7.96
C ASP A 175 -1.13 -18.55 -7.63
#